data_e8773929c7e556f05d948ba27c425905
#
_entry.id   e8773929c7e556f05d948ba27c425905
#
_cell.length_a   1.000
_cell.length_b   1.000
_cell.length_c   1.000
_cell.angle_alpha   90.00
_cell.angle_beta   90.00
_cell.angle_gamma   90.00
#
_symmetry.space_group_name_H-M   'P 1'
#
loop_
_entity.id
_entity.type
_entity.pdbx_description
1 polymer ?
#
loop_
_entity_poly.entity_id
_entity_poly.type
_entity_poly.pdbx_seq_one_letter_code
_entity_poly.pdbx_strand_id
1 'polypeptide(L)'
;FRPDILQAVKDLHPTCLRWPGGGYVAQYKWKWGIGPQEERYRWPHWMWMDYDQNCFGTDEFIRFCREVNTEPVIVVSVGFDRPESERAQILQDAVDWVAYCNEPATGKWGSIRAANGHPEPYNVKYWEIDNEMWEMGIEKYEACVREFSTAMRKVDPTIKIIACGGFRGEDEGLIMRSGNYFDYLSLHHYEQQGGYATGPKRLGAQYDQYAEMIANSPNPNIKLFISEWNLNSIDWKTGLFAGGFLNECEARDVVAMGAAALFIRRTDAPDWNNAFINFDYKDLFVAPNYQVTELWYNHFSKYRLAFEGETKDLSVMTTLSEDGRNVIVKVVNPTEEPYTLNIRGDWKGISGSDYEYYAPGSLTVANSMENKNAVALKRFSPESSDNVVSLKVEPLSAGVLTITKSF
;
A
#
# COMPACT_ATOMS: atom_id res chain seq x y z
N PHE A 1 8.51 -18.24 9.29
CA PHE A 1 8.35 -16.80 9.59
C PHE A 1 8.34 -16.60 11.10
N ARG A 2 8.71 -15.42 11.55
CA ARG A 2 8.64 -15.00 12.93
C ARG A 2 7.17 -14.78 13.33
N PRO A 3 6.65 -15.48 14.37
CA PRO A 3 5.20 -15.55 14.60
C PRO A 3 4.57 -14.20 14.98
N ASP A 4 5.25 -13.38 15.75
CA ASP A 4 4.77 -12.07 16.19
C ASP A 4 4.66 -11.06 15.01
N ILE A 5 5.63 -11.06 14.10
CA ILE A 5 5.58 -10.24 12.88
C ILE A 5 4.47 -10.72 11.95
N LEU A 6 4.37 -12.04 11.76
CA LEU A 6 3.30 -12.63 10.94
C LEU A 6 1.92 -12.27 11.49
N GLN A 7 1.76 -12.28 12.84
CA GLN A 7 0.50 -11.90 13.47
C GLN A 7 0.20 -10.41 13.24
N ALA A 8 1.18 -9.53 13.44
CA ALA A 8 1.00 -8.10 13.18
C ALA A 8 0.59 -7.80 11.72
N VAL A 9 1.13 -8.56 10.75
CA VAL A 9 0.70 -8.40 9.36
C VAL A 9 -0.71 -8.94 9.15
N LYS A 10 -1.09 -10.06 9.79
CA LYS A 10 -2.47 -10.57 9.75
C LYS A 10 -3.48 -9.60 10.34
N ASP A 11 -3.15 -8.98 11.48
CA ASP A 11 -4.03 -8.03 12.16
C ASP A 11 -4.27 -6.77 11.31
N LEU A 12 -3.27 -6.35 10.52
CA LEU A 12 -3.41 -5.23 9.59
C LEU A 12 -4.33 -5.53 8.40
N HIS A 13 -4.52 -6.80 8.03
CA HIS A 13 -5.32 -7.23 6.87
C HIS A 13 -4.91 -6.57 5.52
N PRO A 14 -3.62 -6.54 5.13
CA PRO A 14 -3.23 -5.93 3.87
C PRO A 14 -3.86 -6.68 2.69
N THR A 15 -4.33 -5.96 1.68
CA THR A 15 -4.92 -6.56 0.47
C THR A 15 -3.89 -6.86 -0.61
N CYS A 16 -2.75 -6.19 -0.58
CA CYS A 16 -1.60 -6.47 -1.44
C CYS A 16 -0.28 -6.28 -0.67
N LEU A 17 0.76 -7.01 -1.10
CA LEU A 17 2.14 -6.83 -0.66
C LEU A 17 3.05 -6.72 -1.89
N ARG A 18 3.93 -5.72 -1.91
CA ARG A 18 4.86 -5.42 -3.00
C ARG A 18 6.27 -5.89 -2.64
N TRP A 19 6.89 -6.69 -3.53
CA TRP A 19 8.21 -7.29 -3.31
C TRP A 19 8.90 -7.60 -4.66
N PRO A 20 10.25 -7.63 -4.75
CA PRO A 20 11.23 -7.24 -3.73
C PRO A 20 11.23 -5.73 -3.46
N GLY A 21 10.70 -4.94 -4.36
CA GLY A 21 10.39 -3.53 -4.21
C GLY A 21 11.57 -2.59 -3.93
N GLY A 22 11.33 -1.30 -4.06
CA GLY A 22 12.31 -0.24 -3.85
C GLY A 22 13.54 -0.37 -4.76
N GLY A 23 14.59 0.41 -4.49
CA GLY A 23 15.85 0.34 -5.23
C GLY A 23 16.57 -1.02 -5.18
N TYR A 24 16.17 -1.89 -4.27
CA TYR A 24 16.69 -3.26 -4.18
C TYR A 24 16.45 -4.07 -5.45
N VAL A 25 15.35 -3.86 -6.18
CA VAL A 25 14.98 -4.61 -7.38
C VAL A 25 16.06 -4.52 -8.47
N ALA A 26 16.73 -3.39 -8.60
CA ALA A 26 17.76 -3.16 -9.63
C ALA A 26 18.88 -4.22 -9.63
N GLN A 27 19.19 -4.77 -8.46
CA GLN A 27 20.26 -5.77 -8.30
C GLN A 27 19.75 -7.16 -7.93
N TYR A 28 18.46 -7.33 -7.62
CA TYR A 28 17.90 -8.60 -7.20
C TYR A 28 17.84 -9.60 -8.34
N LYS A 29 18.42 -10.79 -8.11
CA LYS A 29 18.41 -11.91 -9.05
C LYS A 29 17.56 -13.04 -8.49
N TRP A 30 16.28 -13.05 -8.83
CA TRP A 30 15.28 -13.96 -8.29
C TRP A 30 15.65 -15.46 -8.40
N LYS A 31 16.41 -15.83 -9.45
CA LYS A 31 16.91 -17.20 -9.65
C LYS A 31 17.86 -17.66 -8.56
N TRP A 32 18.50 -16.73 -7.85
CA TRP A 32 19.34 -17.05 -6.69
C TRP A 32 18.53 -17.30 -5.42
N GLY A 33 17.26 -16.88 -5.39
CA GLY A 33 16.35 -16.98 -4.26
C GLY A 33 15.35 -18.16 -4.36
N ILE A 34 15.57 -19.15 -5.22
CA ILE A 34 14.73 -20.34 -5.35
C ILE A 34 15.52 -21.61 -5.04
N GLY A 35 14.83 -22.74 -4.81
CA GLY A 35 15.44 -24.01 -4.42
C GLY A 35 15.80 -24.07 -2.93
N PRO A 36 16.57 -25.10 -2.50
CA PRO A 36 16.96 -25.27 -1.10
C PRO A 36 17.70 -24.05 -0.54
N GLN A 37 17.29 -23.54 0.60
CA GLN A 37 17.84 -22.29 1.15
C GLN A 37 19.34 -22.37 1.46
N GLU A 38 19.82 -23.55 1.87
CA GLU A 38 21.23 -23.80 2.16
C GLU A 38 22.13 -23.78 0.93
N GLU A 39 21.58 -23.97 -0.26
CA GLU A 39 22.29 -23.96 -1.53
C GLU A 39 22.25 -22.61 -2.26
N ARG A 40 21.43 -21.66 -1.76
CA ARG A 40 21.25 -20.37 -2.42
C ARG A 40 22.49 -19.51 -2.37
N TYR A 41 22.70 -18.73 -3.45
CA TYR A 41 23.86 -17.86 -3.55
C TYR A 41 23.77 -16.69 -2.58
N ARG A 42 24.81 -16.52 -1.75
CA ARG A 42 24.98 -15.38 -0.85
C ARG A 42 25.83 -14.33 -1.54
N TRP A 43 25.36 -13.10 -1.55
CA TRP A 43 26.06 -12.05 -2.25
C TRP A 43 26.11 -10.75 -1.42
N PRO A 44 27.20 -9.95 -1.54
CA PRO A 44 27.30 -8.67 -0.85
C PRO A 44 26.27 -7.69 -1.43
N HIS A 45 25.53 -7.04 -0.55
CA HIS A 45 24.51 -6.08 -0.95
C HIS A 45 24.80 -4.70 -0.34
N TRP A 46 24.93 -3.69 -1.19
CA TRP A 46 25.29 -2.32 -0.79
C TRP A 46 24.22 -1.67 0.14
N MET A 47 22.96 -1.95 -0.11
CA MET A 47 21.84 -1.36 0.64
C MET A 47 21.79 -1.83 2.09
N TRP A 48 22.14 -3.09 2.34
CA TRP A 48 22.14 -3.65 3.69
C TRP A 48 23.51 -3.56 4.38
N MET A 49 24.54 -3.09 3.67
CA MET A 49 25.93 -3.05 4.15
C MET A 49 26.44 -4.41 4.64
N ASP A 50 25.86 -5.52 4.14
CA ASP A 50 26.12 -6.90 4.53
C ASP A 50 25.80 -7.84 3.35
N TYR A 51 25.65 -9.13 3.63
CA TYR A 51 25.30 -10.16 2.65
C TYR A 51 23.81 -10.42 2.63
N ASP A 52 23.22 -10.46 1.43
CA ASP A 52 21.93 -11.08 1.24
C ASP A 52 22.11 -12.59 1.20
N GLN A 53 21.43 -13.27 2.10
CA GLN A 53 21.44 -14.73 2.24
C GLN A 53 20.49 -15.41 1.25
N ASN A 54 19.66 -14.65 0.53
CA ASN A 54 18.56 -15.16 -0.28
C ASN A 54 17.60 -16.13 0.46
N CYS A 55 17.53 -16.05 1.78
CA CYS A 55 16.67 -16.91 2.57
C CYS A 55 15.17 -16.55 2.49
N PHE A 56 14.86 -15.40 1.87
CA PHE A 56 13.50 -15.00 1.54
C PHE A 56 13.44 -14.68 0.04
N GLY A 57 12.97 -15.64 -0.73
CA GLY A 57 12.83 -15.56 -2.17
C GLY A 57 11.38 -15.65 -2.61
N THR A 58 11.14 -16.01 -3.89
CA THR A 58 9.80 -16.09 -4.48
C THR A 58 8.89 -17.02 -3.70
N ASP A 59 9.37 -18.22 -3.37
CA ASP A 59 8.54 -19.24 -2.72
C ASP A 59 8.13 -18.81 -1.30
N GLU A 60 9.05 -18.20 -0.55
CA GLU A 60 8.77 -17.66 0.78
C GLU A 60 7.83 -16.46 0.71
N PHE A 61 7.99 -15.58 -0.27
CA PHE A 61 7.11 -14.42 -0.45
C PHE A 61 5.67 -14.86 -0.75
N ILE A 62 5.48 -15.78 -1.69
CA ILE A 62 4.15 -16.29 -2.02
C ILE A 62 3.52 -17.03 -0.84
N ARG A 63 4.32 -17.85 -0.12
CA ARG A 63 3.84 -18.51 1.09
C ARG A 63 3.40 -17.47 2.14
N PHE A 64 4.18 -16.41 2.34
CA PHE A 64 3.82 -15.34 3.26
C PHE A 64 2.51 -14.66 2.85
N CYS A 65 2.36 -14.30 1.57
CA CYS A 65 1.12 -13.70 1.06
C CYS A 65 -0.09 -14.60 1.30
N ARG A 66 0.04 -15.91 1.09
CA ARG A 66 -1.04 -16.86 1.36
C ARG A 66 -1.39 -16.98 2.84
N GLU A 67 -0.37 -16.99 3.72
CA GLU A 67 -0.59 -17.05 5.16
C GLU A 67 -1.29 -15.82 5.73
N VAL A 68 -1.09 -14.64 5.12
CA VAL A 68 -1.74 -13.39 5.53
C VAL A 68 -2.95 -13.03 4.65
N ASN A 69 -3.32 -13.88 3.70
CA ASN A 69 -4.45 -13.71 2.78
C ASN A 69 -4.38 -12.41 1.96
N THR A 70 -3.26 -12.17 1.28
CA THR A 70 -2.98 -10.96 0.51
C THR A 70 -2.52 -11.29 -0.91
N GLU A 71 -2.73 -10.38 -1.86
CA GLU A 71 -2.27 -10.52 -3.24
C GLU A 71 -0.79 -10.12 -3.37
N PRO A 72 0.04 -10.95 -3.99
CA PRO A 72 1.42 -10.60 -4.29
C PRO A 72 1.52 -9.61 -5.45
N VAL A 73 2.36 -8.59 -5.30
CA VAL A 73 2.82 -7.72 -6.37
C VAL A 73 4.32 -7.92 -6.52
N ILE A 74 4.75 -8.46 -7.66
CA ILE A 74 6.17 -8.69 -7.93
C ILE A 74 6.72 -7.58 -8.81
N VAL A 75 7.88 -7.03 -8.42
CA VAL A 75 8.60 -6.00 -9.17
C VAL A 75 9.75 -6.65 -9.94
N VAL A 76 9.80 -6.43 -11.27
CA VAL A 76 10.90 -6.91 -12.13
C VAL A 76 11.80 -5.76 -12.51
N SER A 77 13.12 -5.98 -12.55
CA SER A 77 14.08 -4.97 -13.00
C SER A 77 14.14 -4.85 -14.52
N VAL A 78 14.27 -3.62 -15.02
CA VAL A 78 14.65 -3.36 -16.44
C VAL A 78 16.16 -3.21 -16.63
N GLY A 79 16.93 -3.27 -15.55
CA GLY A 79 18.39 -3.25 -15.59
C GLY A 79 18.99 -1.89 -15.94
N PHE A 80 18.41 -0.80 -15.43
CA PHE A 80 18.87 0.57 -15.70
C PHE A 80 20.38 0.76 -15.49
N ASP A 81 20.92 0.20 -14.40
CA ASP A 81 22.33 0.32 -14.02
C ASP A 81 23.22 -0.81 -14.62
N ARG A 82 22.66 -1.61 -15.53
CA ARG A 82 23.35 -2.77 -16.09
C ARG A 82 23.87 -2.47 -17.50
N PRO A 83 24.97 -3.14 -17.92
CA PRO A 83 25.46 -3.02 -19.28
C PRO A 83 24.38 -3.40 -20.31
N GLU A 84 24.33 -2.67 -21.43
CA GLU A 84 23.39 -2.96 -22.53
C GLU A 84 23.49 -4.41 -23.03
N SER A 85 24.69 -5.02 -22.96
CA SER A 85 24.88 -6.43 -23.29
C SER A 85 24.10 -7.43 -22.43
N GLU A 86 23.61 -7.01 -21.25
CA GLU A 86 22.80 -7.83 -20.36
C GLU A 86 21.28 -7.67 -20.58
N ARG A 87 20.85 -6.66 -21.35
CA ARG A 87 19.45 -6.30 -21.53
C ARG A 87 18.55 -7.48 -21.94
N ALA A 88 18.99 -8.24 -22.94
CA ALA A 88 18.25 -9.41 -23.41
C ALA A 88 18.08 -10.47 -22.31
N GLN A 89 19.10 -10.68 -21.48
CA GLN A 89 19.02 -11.61 -20.36
C GLN A 89 18.10 -11.09 -19.25
N ILE A 90 18.12 -9.79 -18.96
CA ILE A 90 17.26 -9.17 -17.94
C ILE A 90 15.77 -9.27 -18.34
N LEU A 91 15.47 -9.00 -19.62
CA LEU A 91 14.13 -9.22 -20.16
C LEU A 91 13.71 -10.69 -20.05
N GLN A 92 14.62 -11.62 -20.41
CA GLN A 92 14.34 -13.05 -20.30
C GLN A 92 14.14 -13.47 -18.84
N ASP A 93 14.89 -12.87 -17.89
CA ASP A 93 14.72 -13.14 -16.47
C ASP A 93 13.33 -12.73 -15.94
N ALA A 94 12.78 -11.61 -16.43
CA ALA A 94 11.42 -11.21 -16.11
C ALA A 94 10.37 -12.17 -16.69
N VAL A 95 10.54 -12.58 -17.95
CA VAL A 95 9.70 -13.58 -18.61
C VAL A 95 9.75 -14.94 -17.89
N ASP A 96 10.96 -15.39 -17.55
CA ASP A 96 11.19 -16.62 -16.80
C ASP A 96 10.53 -16.59 -15.42
N TRP A 97 10.49 -15.41 -14.78
CA TRP A 97 9.88 -15.26 -13.46
C TRP A 97 8.36 -15.38 -13.51
N VAL A 98 7.71 -14.79 -14.53
CA VAL A 98 6.28 -15.03 -14.78
C VAL A 98 6.03 -16.52 -15.03
N ALA A 99 6.86 -17.16 -15.85
CA ALA A 99 6.76 -18.59 -16.12
C ALA A 99 6.95 -19.45 -14.86
N TYR A 100 7.95 -19.12 -14.02
CA TYR A 100 8.14 -19.81 -12.73
C TYR A 100 6.91 -19.71 -11.84
N CYS A 101 6.28 -18.56 -11.78
CA CYS A 101 5.09 -18.35 -10.95
C CYS A 101 3.82 -18.97 -11.55
N ASN A 102 3.61 -18.89 -12.86
CA ASN A 102 2.28 -19.09 -13.44
C ASN A 102 2.18 -20.29 -14.42
N GLU A 103 3.30 -20.83 -14.93
CA GLU A 103 3.25 -22.03 -15.78
C GLU A 103 2.78 -23.27 -15.00
N PRO A 104 2.08 -24.21 -15.67
CA PRO A 104 1.81 -25.52 -15.09
C PRO A 104 3.12 -26.29 -14.86
N ALA A 105 3.08 -27.31 -13.96
CA ALA A 105 4.24 -28.15 -13.64
C ALA A 105 4.86 -28.88 -14.84
N THR A 106 4.18 -28.92 -15.98
CA THR A 106 4.69 -29.47 -17.26
C THR A 106 5.53 -28.48 -18.06
N GLY A 107 5.47 -27.19 -17.74
CA GLY A 107 6.29 -26.15 -18.36
C GLY A 107 7.73 -26.16 -17.83
N LYS A 108 8.64 -25.50 -18.52
CA LYS A 108 10.06 -25.45 -18.13
C LYS A 108 10.26 -24.94 -16.70
N TRP A 109 9.72 -23.76 -16.40
CA TRP A 109 9.88 -23.11 -15.10
C TRP A 109 8.90 -23.65 -14.06
N GLY A 110 7.68 -24.04 -14.50
CA GLY A 110 6.73 -24.72 -13.64
C GLY A 110 7.24 -26.07 -13.11
N SER A 111 8.03 -26.82 -13.91
CA SER A 111 8.66 -28.07 -13.45
C SER A 111 9.75 -27.83 -12.39
N ILE A 112 10.50 -26.71 -12.50
CA ILE A 112 11.49 -26.31 -11.49
C ILE A 112 10.78 -25.93 -10.19
N ARG A 113 9.71 -25.12 -10.27
CA ARG A 113 8.87 -24.80 -9.11
C ARG A 113 8.32 -26.08 -8.44
N ALA A 114 7.83 -27.03 -9.24
CA ALA A 114 7.32 -28.28 -8.73
C ALA A 114 8.40 -29.12 -8.03
N ALA A 115 9.62 -29.17 -8.58
CA ALA A 115 10.78 -29.81 -7.96
C ALA A 115 11.19 -29.14 -6.64
N ASN A 116 10.96 -27.83 -6.50
CA ASN A 116 11.14 -27.08 -5.25
C ASN A 116 10.00 -27.30 -4.22
N GLY A 117 9.08 -28.23 -4.49
CA GLY A 117 7.97 -28.58 -3.58
C GLY A 117 6.67 -27.82 -3.82
N HIS A 118 6.55 -27.07 -4.92
CA HIS A 118 5.40 -26.22 -5.24
C HIS A 118 4.80 -26.56 -6.62
N PRO A 119 4.08 -27.73 -6.76
CA PRO A 119 3.59 -28.19 -8.07
C PRO A 119 2.51 -27.29 -8.67
N GLU A 120 1.68 -26.63 -7.83
CA GLU A 120 0.61 -25.78 -8.31
C GLU A 120 1.12 -24.40 -8.70
N PRO A 121 0.62 -23.79 -9.82
CA PRO A 121 0.93 -22.42 -10.17
C PRO A 121 0.58 -21.45 -9.05
N TYR A 122 1.42 -20.46 -8.86
CA TYR A 122 1.19 -19.40 -7.88
C TYR A 122 0.12 -18.41 -8.32
N ASN A 123 -0.10 -18.30 -9.64
CA ASN A 123 -1.07 -17.39 -10.26
C ASN A 123 -0.84 -15.94 -9.84
N VAL A 124 0.41 -15.49 -9.84
CA VAL A 124 0.75 -14.09 -9.54
C VAL A 124 0.16 -13.19 -10.61
N LYS A 125 -0.73 -12.31 -10.17
CA LYS A 125 -1.50 -11.45 -11.07
C LYS A 125 -0.81 -10.13 -11.37
N TYR A 126 -0.15 -9.51 -10.39
CA TYR A 126 0.37 -8.15 -10.47
C TYR A 126 1.89 -8.13 -10.63
N TRP A 127 2.35 -7.43 -11.68
CA TRP A 127 3.76 -7.34 -12.06
C TRP A 127 4.12 -5.89 -12.33
N GLU A 128 5.05 -5.33 -11.55
CA GLU A 128 5.51 -3.96 -11.71
C GLU A 128 6.83 -3.94 -12.48
N ILE A 129 6.94 -3.00 -13.43
CA ILE A 129 8.13 -2.84 -14.27
C ILE A 129 9.02 -1.79 -13.64
N ASP A 130 9.98 -2.26 -12.86
CA ASP A 130 11.01 -1.55 -12.11
C ASP A 130 10.47 -0.58 -11.04
N ASN A 131 11.37 0.22 -10.47
CA ASN A 131 11.14 1.13 -9.36
C ASN A 131 11.80 2.48 -9.63
N GLU A 132 11.03 3.57 -9.57
CA GLU A 132 11.56 4.96 -9.62
C GLU A 132 12.48 5.25 -10.81
N MET A 133 12.06 4.90 -12.02
CA MET A 133 12.87 5.00 -13.23
C MET A 133 13.06 6.43 -13.77
N TRP A 134 12.91 7.44 -12.92
CA TRP A 134 12.95 8.86 -13.30
C TRP A 134 14.28 9.27 -13.97
N GLU A 135 15.41 8.74 -13.48
CA GLU A 135 16.75 9.02 -14.03
C GLU A 135 17.01 8.35 -15.39
N MET A 136 16.24 7.31 -15.73
CA MET A 136 16.32 6.67 -17.05
C MET A 136 15.82 7.60 -18.16
N GLY A 137 14.90 8.48 -17.82
CA GLY A 137 14.16 9.33 -18.74
C GLY A 137 12.96 8.59 -19.38
N ILE A 138 11.91 9.35 -19.63
CA ILE A 138 10.59 8.81 -20.00
C ILE A 138 10.61 7.99 -21.28
N GLU A 139 11.31 8.44 -22.32
CA GLU A 139 11.33 7.75 -23.63
C GLU A 139 11.95 6.35 -23.56
N LYS A 140 13.05 6.22 -22.81
CA LYS A 140 13.71 4.92 -22.61
C LYS A 140 12.85 4.00 -21.75
N TYR A 141 12.23 4.56 -20.70
CA TYR A 141 11.34 3.80 -19.84
C TYR A 141 10.09 3.32 -20.59
N GLU A 142 9.48 4.15 -21.41
CA GLU A 142 8.36 3.74 -22.29
C GLU A 142 8.72 2.54 -23.18
N ALA A 143 9.93 2.54 -23.76
CA ALA A 143 10.40 1.41 -24.57
C ALA A 143 10.49 0.13 -23.74
N CYS A 144 11.01 0.21 -22.50
CA CYS A 144 11.02 -0.91 -21.56
C CYS A 144 9.61 -1.40 -21.23
N VAL A 145 8.69 -0.50 -20.88
CA VAL A 145 7.30 -0.86 -20.56
C VAL A 145 6.65 -1.65 -21.70
N ARG A 146 6.80 -1.19 -22.95
CA ARG A 146 6.23 -1.88 -24.12
C ARG A 146 6.85 -3.26 -24.34
N GLU A 147 8.18 -3.34 -24.24
CA GLU A 147 8.94 -4.58 -24.47
C GLU A 147 8.63 -5.63 -23.40
N PHE A 148 8.77 -5.26 -22.10
CA PHE A 148 8.56 -6.16 -20.98
C PHE A 148 7.08 -6.60 -20.88
N SER A 149 6.15 -5.66 -20.96
CA SER A 149 4.71 -5.99 -20.95
C SER A 149 4.36 -6.98 -22.05
N THR A 150 4.83 -6.73 -23.29
CA THR A 150 4.56 -7.61 -24.44
C THR A 150 5.16 -9.00 -24.22
N ALA A 151 6.39 -9.09 -23.73
CA ALA A 151 7.08 -10.37 -23.54
C ALA A 151 6.47 -11.17 -22.37
N MET A 152 6.20 -10.53 -21.23
CA MET A 152 5.61 -11.17 -20.06
C MET A 152 4.19 -11.67 -20.33
N ARG A 153 3.35 -10.89 -21.01
CA ARG A 153 1.98 -11.30 -21.41
C ARG A 153 1.93 -12.40 -22.46
N LYS A 154 3.01 -12.72 -23.15
CA LYS A 154 3.08 -13.94 -24.00
C LYS A 154 3.13 -15.21 -23.17
N VAL A 155 3.67 -15.15 -21.96
CA VAL A 155 3.68 -16.28 -21.01
C VAL A 155 2.30 -16.44 -20.38
N ASP A 156 1.77 -15.34 -19.84
CA ASP A 156 0.46 -15.32 -19.20
C ASP A 156 -0.28 -14.01 -19.58
N PRO A 157 -1.27 -14.08 -20.49
CA PRO A 157 -2.02 -12.90 -20.94
C PRO A 157 -2.95 -12.32 -19.86
N THR A 158 -3.15 -12.99 -18.74
CA THR A 158 -4.07 -12.56 -17.67
C THR A 158 -3.42 -11.63 -16.66
N ILE A 159 -2.07 -11.52 -16.65
CA ILE A 159 -1.33 -10.67 -15.72
C ILE A 159 -1.65 -9.18 -15.90
N LYS A 160 -1.57 -8.48 -14.82
CA LYS A 160 -1.73 -7.03 -14.74
C LYS A 160 -0.37 -6.36 -14.62
N ILE A 161 -0.10 -5.46 -15.54
CA ILE A 161 1.16 -4.73 -15.59
C ILE A 161 1.01 -3.39 -14.88
N ILE A 162 2.00 -3.06 -14.07
CA ILE A 162 2.13 -1.80 -13.37
C ILE A 162 3.36 -1.08 -13.94
N ALA A 163 3.20 0.16 -14.37
CA ALA A 163 4.30 1.01 -14.85
C ALA A 163 4.62 2.07 -13.80
N CYS A 164 5.90 2.43 -13.64
CA CYS A 164 6.32 3.56 -12.80
C CYS A 164 5.83 4.88 -13.37
N GLY A 165 5.26 5.73 -12.54
CA GLY A 165 4.96 7.13 -12.81
C GLY A 165 5.83 8.08 -11.99
N GLY A 166 5.43 9.34 -11.90
CA GLY A 166 6.13 10.37 -11.14
C GLY A 166 7.26 11.07 -11.93
N PHE A 167 7.23 11.01 -13.26
CA PHE A 167 8.19 11.65 -14.16
C PHE A 167 7.95 13.18 -14.31
N ARG A 168 7.78 13.88 -13.23
CA ARG A 168 7.75 15.36 -13.10
C ARG A 168 7.07 16.11 -14.27
N GLY A 169 5.82 15.76 -14.59
CA GLY A 169 5.03 16.38 -15.64
C GLY A 169 5.05 15.67 -16.99
N GLU A 170 5.76 14.54 -17.11
CA GLU A 170 5.81 13.72 -18.34
C GLU A 170 4.89 12.49 -18.30
N ASP A 171 4.24 12.22 -17.16
CA ASP A 171 3.35 11.05 -17.00
C ASP A 171 2.17 11.07 -17.97
N GLU A 172 1.65 12.25 -18.34
CA GLU A 172 0.62 12.36 -19.36
C GLU A 172 1.08 11.76 -20.68
N GLY A 173 2.33 12.04 -21.08
CA GLY A 173 2.95 11.45 -22.27
C GLY A 173 3.04 9.93 -22.19
N LEU A 174 3.46 9.38 -21.06
CA LEU A 174 3.52 7.94 -20.80
C LEU A 174 2.12 7.30 -20.94
N ILE A 175 1.12 7.89 -20.29
CA ILE A 175 -0.27 7.43 -20.32
C ILE A 175 -0.81 7.48 -21.76
N MET A 176 -0.59 8.57 -22.49
CA MET A 176 -1.10 8.75 -23.84
C MET A 176 -0.42 7.83 -24.87
N ARG A 177 0.91 7.64 -24.78
CA ARG A 177 1.65 6.87 -25.80
C ARG A 177 1.77 5.38 -25.46
N SER A 178 1.75 5.01 -24.19
CA SER A 178 2.03 3.64 -23.73
C SER A 178 0.95 3.03 -22.84
N GLY A 179 -0.15 3.74 -22.57
CA GLY A 179 -1.22 3.31 -21.65
C GLY A 179 -1.87 1.98 -22.00
N ASN A 180 -1.83 1.54 -23.27
CA ASN A 180 -2.32 0.21 -23.67
C ASN A 180 -1.43 -0.96 -23.22
N TYR A 181 -0.21 -0.68 -22.71
CA TYR A 181 0.75 -1.70 -22.29
C TYR A 181 0.71 -1.97 -20.80
N PHE A 182 0.02 -1.16 -20.00
CA PHE A 182 -0.11 -1.35 -18.55
C PHE A 182 -1.53 -1.10 -18.05
N ASP A 183 -1.85 -1.69 -16.90
CA ASP A 183 -3.15 -1.61 -16.24
C ASP A 183 -3.14 -0.61 -15.08
N TYR A 184 -1.97 -0.40 -14.46
CA TYR A 184 -1.78 0.48 -13.31
C TYR A 184 -0.58 1.39 -13.51
N LEU A 185 -0.71 2.62 -13.01
CA LEU A 185 0.41 3.56 -12.87
C LEU A 185 0.80 3.64 -11.41
N SER A 186 2.05 3.33 -11.11
CA SER A 186 2.64 3.33 -9.77
C SER A 186 3.14 4.72 -9.42
N LEU A 187 2.78 5.23 -8.24
CA LEU A 187 3.22 6.52 -7.72
C LEU A 187 3.79 6.36 -6.31
N HIS A 188 4.82 7.15 -5.99
CA HIS A 188 5.44 7.21 -4.67
C HIS A 188 5.19 8.56 -4.00
N HIS A 189 4.75 8.54 -2.75
CA HIS A 189 4.42 9.74 -1.99
C HIS A 189 4.99 9.72 -0.57
N TYR A 190 6.11 10.40 -0.39
CA TYR A 190 6.69 10.63 0.93
C TYR A 190 6.52 12.10 1.31
N GLU A 191 5.72 12.34 2.34
CA GLU A 191 5.47 13.68 2.85
C GLU A 191 6.44 14.01 4.00
N GLN A 192 6.87 15.27 4.06
CA GLN A 192 7.66 15.76 5.19
C GLN A 192 6.78 16.01 6.41
N GLN A 193 7.36 15.98 7.62
CA GLN A 193 6.63 16.08 8.88
C GLN A 193 5.66 17.27 8.96
N GLY A 194 6.01 18.42 8.40
CA GLY A 194 5.15 19.61 8.37
C GLY A 194 3.91 19.46 7.51
N GLY A 195 3.89 18.50 6.60
CA GLY A 195 2.76 18.23 5.71
C GLY A 195 1.73 17.24 6.26
N TYR A 196 1.82 16.83 7.52
CA TYR A 196 0.92 15.82 8.10
C TYR A 196 -0.57 16.18 7.99
N ALA A 197 -0.90 17.47 8.06
CA ALA A 197 -2.27 17.95 7.99
C ALA A 197 -2.74 18.30 6.57
N THR A 198 -1.85 18.85 5.73
CA THR A 198 -2.20 19.41 4.41
C THR A 198 -1.81 18.49 3.25
N GLY A 199 -0.83 17.63 3.45
CA GLY A 199 -0.36 16.66 2.46
C GLY A 199 -1.46 15.79 1.87
N PRO A 200 -2.35 15.19 2.67
CA PRO A 200 -3.44 14.36 2.16
C PRO A 200 -4.29 15.05 1.09
N LYS A 201 -4.82 16.23 1.37
CA LYS A 201 -5.64 17.01 0.40
C LYS A 201 -4.88 17.35 -0.88
N ARG A 202 -3.60 17.69 -0.75
CA ARG A 202 -2.74 18.00 -1.91
C ARG A 202 -2.55 16.77 -2.79
N LEU A 203 -2.32 15.59 -2.19
CA LEU A 203 -2.22 14.32 -2.90
C LEU A 203 -3.55 13.94 -3.55
N GLY A 204 -4.68 14.11 -2.85
CA GLY A 204 -6.01 13.92 -3.43
C GLY A 204 -6.24 14.75 -4.69
N ALA A 205 -5.91 16.04 -4.66
CA ALA A 205 -5.99 16.92 -5.84
C ALA A 205 -5.08 16.47 -7.00
N GLN A 206 -3.91 15.91 -6.69
CA GLN A 206 -3.04 15.32 -7.70
C GLN A 206 -3.68 14.06 -8.33
N TYR A 207 -4.35 13.22 -7.55
CA TYR A 207 -5.06 12.04 -8.09
C TYR A 207 -6.23 12.43 -9.00
N ASP A 208 -6.89 13.54 -8.73
CA ASP A 208 -7.92 14.09 -9.62
C ASP A 208 -7.34 14.49 -10.99
N GLN A 209 -6.12 15.08 -11.01
CA GLN A 209 -5.41 15.38 -12.26
C GLN A 209 -5.06 14.11 -13.04
N TYR A 210 -4.56 13.06 -12.37
CA TYR A 210 -4.32 11.76 -13.01
C TYR A 210 -5.60 11.13 -13.54
N ALA A 211 -6.71 11.24 -12.81
CA ALA A 211 -8.00 10.74 -13.27
C ALA A 211 -8.44 11.41 -14.59
N GLU A 212 -8.23 12.71 -14.72
CA GLU A 212 -8.50 13.47 -15.95
C GLU A 212 -7.58 13.03 -17.09
N MET A 213 -6.27 12.92 -16.86
CA MET A 213 -5.31 12.42 -17.86
C MET A 213 -5.68 11.04 -18.36
N ILE A 214 -6.02 10.11 -17.45
CA ILE A 214 -6.40 8.74 -17.76
C ILE A 214 -7.71 8.69 -18.54
N ALA A 215 -8.71 9.45 -18.15
CA ALA A 215 -10.00 9.51 -18.82
C ALA A 215 -9.89 9.96 -20.29
N ASN A 216 -8.92 10.82 -20.60
CA ASN A 216 -8.64 11.32 -21.94
C ASN A 216 -7.65 10.45 -22.73
N SER A 217 -7.16 9.35 -22.16
CA SER A 217 -6.14 8.49 -22.76
C SER A 217 -6.74 7.37 -23.63
N PRO A 218 -5.92 6.69 -24.45
CA PRO A 218 -6.35 5.50 -25.19
C PRO A 218 -6.79 4.33 -24.29
N ASN A 219 -6.41 4.33 -23.00
CA ASN A 219 -6.83 3.33 -22.03
C ASN A 219 -7.42 3.98 -20.77
N PRO A 220 -8.71 4.36 -20.77
CA PRO A 220 -9.36 5.00 -19.63
C PRO A 220 -9.57 4.06 -18.43
N ASN A 221 -9.17 2.79 -18.53
CA ASN A 221 -9.28 1.81 -17.43
C ASN A 221 -8.02 1.74 -16.55
N ILE A 222 -6.98 2.49 -16.84
CA ILE A 222 -5.80 2.59 -15.99
C ILE A 222 -6.22 3.05 -14.59
N LYS A 223 -5.62 2.43 -13.56
CA LYS A 223 -5.79 2.82 -12.16
C LYS A 223 -4.46 3.24 -11.56
N LEU A 224 -4.51 3.97 -10.46
CA LEU A 224 -3.33 4.31 -9.68
C LEU A 224 -3.06 3.23 -8.65
N PHE A 225 -1.79 2.89 -8.51
CA PHE A 225 -1.24 2.16 -7.39
C PHE A 225 -0.27 3.08 -6.65
N ILE A 226 -0.61 3.51 -5.45
CA ILE A 226 0.30 4.27 -4.62
C ILE A 226 1.24 3.27 -3.96
N SER A 227 2.26 2.85 -4.71
CA SER A 227 3.10 1.68 -4.39
C SER A 227 4.09 1.94 -3.26
N GLU A 228 4.32 3.22 -2.94
CA GLU A 228 5.01 3.63 -1.71
C GLU A 228 4.38 4.92 -1.17
N TRP A 229 4.02 4.91 0.11
CA TRP A 229 3.55 6.13 0.77
C TRP A 229 3.89 6.13 2.26
N ASN A 230 4.24 7.27 2.80
CA ASN A 230 4.36 7.52 4.23
C ASN A 230 4.60 9.00 4.55
N LEU A 231 4.55 9.34 5.84
CA LEU A 231 5.10 10.56 6.38
C LEU A 231 6.51 10.30 6.94
N ASN A 232 7.45 11.20 6.72
CA ASN A 232 8.82 11.08 7.25
C ASN A 232 8.87 11.44 8.76
N SER A 233 8.20 10.63 9.58
CA SER A 233 8.15 10.70 11.05
C SER A 233 7.83 9.34 11.64
N ILE A 234 7.95 9.22 12.98
CA ILE A 234 7.61 8.01 13.75
C ILE A 234 6.56 8.30 14.83
N ASP A 235 6.20 9.57 15.01
CA ASP A 235 5.29 10.03 16.04
C ASP A 235 3.83 10.13 15.54
N TRP A 236 2.95 10.68 16.37
CA TRP A 236 1.52 10.76 16.08
C TRP A 236 1.16 11.47 14.75
N LYS A 237 2.04 12.35 14.26
CA LYS A 237 1.84 12.96 12.94
C LYS A 237 1.64 11.92 11.83
N THR A 238 2.31 10.75 11.94
CA THR A 238 2.14 9.67 10.94
C THR A 238 0.76 9.06 10.96
N GLY A 239 0.13 8.95 12.13
CA GLY A 239 -1.26 8.46 12.26
C GLY A 239 -2.27 9.43 11.65
N LEU A 240 -2.13 10.72 11.93
CA LEU A 240 -2.98 11.77 11.34
C LEU A 240 -2.84 11.80 9.81
N PHE A 241 -1.59 11.73 9.31
CA PHE A 241 -1.32 11.67 7.89
C PHE A 241 -1.95 10.43 7.25
N ALA A 242 -1.75 9.25 7.84
CA ALA A 242 -2.27 7.98 7.32
C ALA A 242 -3.80 8.00 7.19
N GLY A 243 -4.52 8.44 8.23
CA GLY A 243 -5.98 8.54 8.18
C GLY A 243 -6.48 9.51 7.12
N GLY A 244 -5.87 10.71 7.04
CA GLY A 244 -6.21 11.70 6.02
C GLY A 244 -5.89 11.20 4.61
N PHE A 245 -4.74 10.57 4.41
CA PHE A 245 -4.32 10.01 3.13
C PHE A 245 -5.26 8.87 2.67
N LEU A 246 -5.62 7.96 3.56
CA LEU A 246 -6.53 6.86 3.24
C LEU A 246 -7.94 7.37 2.90
N ASN A 247 -8.43 8.43 3.57
CA ASN A 247 -9.68 9.08 3.19
C ASN A 247 -9.64 9.62 1.76
N GLU A 248 -8.52 10.27 1.36
CA GLU A 248 -8.34 10.78 0.00
C GLU A 248 -8.25 9.64 -1.04
N CYS A 249 -7.61 8.52 -0.70
CA CYS A 249 -7.57 7.34 -1.55
C CYS A 249 -8.95 6.70 -1.71
N GLU A 250 -9.66 6.46 -0.61
CA GLU A 250 -11.00 5.85 -0.62
C GLU A 250 -12.05 6.73 -1.34
N ALA A 251 -11.85 8.05 -1.36
CA ALA A 251 -12.75 8.97 -2.04
C ALA A 251 -12.65 8.90 -3.57
N ARG A 252 -11.65 8.24 -4.15
CA ARG A 252 -11.34 8.32 -5.58
C ARG A 252 -11.27 6.96 -6.27
N ASP A 253 -12.14 6.74 -7.26
CA ASP A 253 -12.17 5.48 -8.06
C ASP A 253 -10.90 5.23 -8.87
N VAL A 254 -10.12 6.26 -9.13
CA VAL A 254 -8.85 6.12 -9.86
C VAL A 254 -7.79 5.41 -9.02
N VAL A 255 -7.82 5.55 -7.69
CA VAL A 255 -6.90 4.89 -6.76
C VAL A 255 -7.42 3.50 -6.45
N ALA A 256 -6.72 2.47 -6.88
CA ALA A 256 -7.12 1.07 -6.69
C ALA A 256 -6.34 0.36 -5.60
N MET A 257 -5.08 0.72 -5.37
CA MET A 257 -4.20 0.06 -4.42
C MET A 257 -3.29 1.07 -3.74
N GLY A 258 -2.86 0.76 -2.50
CA GLY A 258 -1.85 1.51 -1.78
C GLY A 258 -0.97 0.56 -0.95
N ALA A 259 0.34 0.81 -0.94
CA ALA A 259 1.31 0.06 -0.14
C ALA A 259 2.20 1.03 0.64
N ALA A 260 2.19 0.92 1.95
CA ALA A 260 3.04 1.75 2.80
C ALA A 260 4.50 1.29 2.75
N ALA A 261 5.42 2.23 2.86
CA ALA A 261 6.84 2.00 2.98
C ALA A 261 7.51 2.98 3.97
N LEU A 262 8.40 2.51 4.88
CA LEU A 262 8.76 1.11 5.08
C LEU A 262 7.62 0.33 5.75
N PHE A 263 7.47 -0.93 5.37
CA PHE A 263 6.46 -1.75 5.99
C PHE A 263 6.96 -2.43 7.28
N ILE A 264 8.09 -3.14 7.19
CA ILE A 264 8.71 -3.85 8.33
C ILE A 264 10.17 -3.42 8.44
N ARG A 265 10.63 -3.06 9.64
CA ARG A 265 11.99 -2.57 9.86
C ARG A 265 12.57 -3.11 11.16
N ARG A 266 13.81 -3.54 11.11
CA ARG A 266 14.61 -3.82 12.32
C ARG A 266 15.05 -2.50 12.96
N THR A 267 14.88 -2.35 14.28
CA THR A 267 15.08 -1.08 14.98
C THR A 267 16.52 -0.56 14.95
N ASP A 268 17.50 -1.43 14.72
CA ASP A 268 18.92 -1.07 14.58
C ASP A 268 19.37 -0.83 13.13
N ALA A 269 18.45 -0.88 12.15
CA ALA A 269 18.76 -0.51 10.77
C ALA A 269 19.14 0.98 10.70
N PRO A 270 20.22 1.34 9.93
CA PRO A 270 20.75 2.70 9.94
C PRO A 270 19.92 3.72 9.18
N ASP A 271 19.04 3.25 8.32
CA ASP A 271 18.19 4.05 7.43
C ASP A 271 16.80 4.28 8.01
N TRP A 272 15.92 4.86 7.22
CA TRP A 272 14.55 5.28 7.52
C TRP A 272 13.89 4.60 8.72
N ASN A 273 13.32 5.39 9.62
CA ASN A 273 12.69 4.88 10.85
C ASN A 273 11.15 5.00 10.86
N ASN A 274 10.53 5.32 9.73
CA ASN A 274 9.08 5.55 9.61
C ASN A 274 8.25 4.29 9.35
N ALA A 275 8.77 3.09 9.66
CA ALA A 275 8.12 1.83 9.38
C ALA A 275 6.85 1.60 10.20
N PHE A 276 5.90 0.86 9.59
CA PHE A 276 4.67 0.42 10.24
C PHE A 276 4.95 -0.55 11.40
N ILE A 277 5.78 -1.58 11.15
CA ILE A 277 6.16 -2.61 12.11
C ILE A 277 7.65 -2.50 12.40
N ASN A 278 7.99 -2.23 13.66
CA ASN A 278 9.36 -2.09 14.11
C ASN A 278 9.71 -3.23 15.05
N PHE A 279 10.80 -3.95 14.81
CA PHE A 279 11.16 -5.13 15.57
C PHE A 279 12.65 -5.20 15.92
N ASP A 280 12.95 -5.91 17.00
CA ASP A 280 14.30 -6.38 17.36
C ASP A 280 14.34 -7.93 17.39
N TYR A 281 15.36 -8.50 17.98
CA TYR A 281 15.50 -9.96 18.06
C TYR A 281 14.48 -10.65 18.97
N LYS A 282 13.77 -9.90 19.82
CA LYS A 282 12.89 -10.45 20.85
C LYS A 282 11.45 -10.03 20.70
N ASP A 283 11.22 -8.81 20.21
CA ASP A 283 9.93 -8.14 20.34
C ASP A 283 9.66 -7.21 19.15
N LEU A 284 8.47 -6.65 19.10
CA LEU A 284 8.07 -5.63 18.14
C LEU A 284 7.16 -4.58 18.77
N PHE A 285 7.07 -3.43 18.14
CA PHE A 285 5.99 -2.46 18.31
C PHE A 285 5.49 -1.97 16.96
N VAL A 286 4.25 -1.52 16.92
CA VAL A 286 3.65 -0.91 15.73
C VAL A 286 3.61 0.60 15.89
N ALA A 287 3.86 1.33 14.80
CA ALA A 287 3.84 2.79 14.79
C ALA A 287 2.41 3.33 14.64
N PRO A 288 2.17 4.63 14.90
CA PRO A 288 0.83 5.22 14.79
C PRO A 288 0.20 5.14 13.39
N ASN A 289 1.01 5.17 12.31
CA ASN A 289 0.53 4.94 10.95
C ASN A 289 -0.06 3.54 10.75
N TYR A 290 0.56 2.49 11.33
CA TYR A 290 -0.01 1.15 11.35
C TYR A 290 -1.36 1.14 12.06
N GLN A 291 -1.43 1.69 13.29
CA GLN A 291 -2.64 1.65 14.13
C GLN A 291 -3.84 2.32 13.45
N VAL A 292 -3.63 3.47 12.83
CA VAL A 292 -4.70 4.15 12.09
C VAL A 292 -5.07 3.40 10.82
N THR A 293 -4.10 2.84 10.11
CA THR A 293 -4.36 2.03 8.90
C THR A 293 -5.15 0.77 9.26
N GLU A 294 -4.80 0.07 10.34
CA GLU A 294 -5.53 -1.09 10.86
C GLU A 294 -6.99 -0.71 11.19
N LEU A 295 -7.20 0.40 11.90
CA LEU A 295 -8.53 0.89 12.22
C LEU A 295 -9.35 1.19 10.95
N TRP A 296 -8.75 1.82 9.93
CA TRP A 296 -9.40 2.10 8.64
C TRP A 296 -9.75 0.83 7.88
N TYR A 297 -8.86 -0.17 7.85
CA TYR A 297 -9.07 -1.43 7.15
C TYR A 297 -10.14 -2.29 7.84
N ASN A 298 -10.16 -2.33 9.16
CA ASN A 298 -11.19 -3.05 9.92
C ASN A 298 -12.59 -2.47 9.72
N HIS A 299 -12.68 -1.19 9.30
CA HIS A 299 -13.93 -0.50 8.98
C HIS A 299 -14.06 -0.18 7.48
N PHE A 300 -13.37 -0.94 6.64
CA PHE A 300 -13.48 -0.75 5.19
C PHE A 300 -14.86 -1.18 4.70
N SER A 301 -15.44 -0.39 3.78
CA SER A 301 -16.63 -0.76 3.03
C SER A 301 -16.53 -0.23 1.60
N LYS A 302 -16.97 -1.05 0.65
CA LYS A 302 -16.89 -0.73 -0.79
C LYS A 302 -17.91 0.30 -1.27
N TYR A 303 -18.93 0.60 -0.47
CA TYR A 303 -19.95 1.56 -0.87
C TYR A 303 -19.69 2.91 -0.23
N ARG A 304 -19.31 3.88 -1.05
CA ARG A 304 -19.17 5.28 -0.59
C ARG A 304 -20.54 5.91 -0.45
N LEU A 305 -20.70 6.74 0.58
CA LEU A 305 -21.85 7.63 0.73
C LEU A 305 -21.42 9.06 0.44
N ALA A 306 -22.17 9.73 -0.41
CA ALA A 306 -22.05 11.19 -0.51
C ALA A 306 -22.64 11.82 0.75
N PHE A 307 -22.03 12.90 1.22
CA PHE A 307 -22.58 13.73 2.29
C PHE A 307 -22.56 15.21 1.89
N GLU A 308 -23.43 15.97 2.49
CA GLU A 308 -23.50 17.42 2.34
C GLU A 308 -23.21 18.06 3.70
N GLY A 309 -22.60 19.22 3.70
CA GLY A 309 -22.28 20.00 4.88
C GLY A 309 -20.82 20.44 4.94
N GLU A 310 -20.54 21.28 5.91
CA GLU A 310 -19.21 21.82 6.13
C GLU A 310 -18.45 20.95 7.13
N THR A 311 -17.31 20.45 6.74
CA THR A 311 -16.39 19.67 7.59
C THR A 311 -15.24 20.51 8.17
N LYS A 312 -15.15 21.78 7.80
CA LYS A 312 -14.06 22.71 8.18
C LYS A 312 -12.69 22.11 7.85
N ASP A 313 -11.83 21.99 8.87
CA ASP A 313 -10.48 21.45 8.73
C ASP A 313 -10.40 19.94 8.91
N LEU A 314 -11.52 19.28 9.16
CA LEU A 314 -11.58 17.83 9.31
C LEU A 314 -11.46 17.13 7.94
N SER A 315 -10.74 16.00 7.92
CA SER A 315 -10.83 15.04 6.84
C SER A 315 -11.92 14.03 7.18
N VAL A 316 -12.95 13.95 6.35
CA VAL A 316 -14.11 13.06 6.59
C VAL A 316 -14.36 12.19 5.36
N MET A 317 -14.55 10.91 5.59
CA MET A 317 -14.98 9.93 4.59
C MET A 317 -16.17 9.13 5.12
N THR A 318 -17.16 8.90 4.28
CA THR A 318 -18.38 8.17 4.66
C THR A 318 -18.62 6.98 3.74
N THR A 319 -18.93 5.83 4.36
CA THR A 319 -19.23 4.59 3.65
C THR A 319 -20.43 3.88 4.26
N LEU A 320 -20.97 2.90 3.53
CA LEU A 320 -22.09 2.07 3.94
C LEU A 320 -21.71 0.60 3.91
N SER A 321 -22.00 -0.15 4.98
CA SER A 321 -21.79 -1.60 5.01
C SER A 321 -22.56 -2.32 3.90
N GLU A 322 -22.10 -3.50 3.49
CA GLU A 322 -22.71 -4.26 2.39
C GLU A 322 -24.18 -4.63 2.64
N ASP A 323 -24.53 -4.89 3.90
CA ASP A 323 -25.92 -5.18 4.31
C ASP A 323 -26.78 -3.91 4.47
N GLY A 324 -26.18 -2.73 4.25
CA GLY A 324 -26.85 -1.43 4.37
C GLY A 324 -27.19 -1.02 5.80
N ARG A 325 -26.73 -1.72 6.83
CA ARG A 325 -27.09 -1.46 8.23
C ARG A 325 -26.25 -0.38 8.88
N ASN A 326 -24.97 -0.34 8.57
CA ASN A 326 -24.03 0.54 9.23
C ASN A 326 -23.59 1.67 8.30
N VAL A 327 -23.70 2.90 8.77
CA VAL A 327 -23.01 4.05 8.20
C VAL A 327 -21.70 4.20 8.94
N ILE A 328 -20.59 4.23 8.21
CA ILE A 328 -19.24 4.33 8.73
C ILE A 328 -18.72 5.72 8.39
N VAL A 329 -18.26 6.46 9.40
CA VAL A 329 -17.71 7.81 9.25
C VAL A 329 -16.28 7.83 9.77
N LYS A 330 -15.31 7.92 8.86
CA LYS A 330 -13.89 8.05 9.16
C LYS A 330 -13.54 9.51 9.29
N VAL A 331 -12.99 9.92 10.43
CA VAL A 331 -12.73 11.33 10.76
C VAL A 331 -11.30 11.51 11.22
N VAL A 332 -10.60 12.49 10.64
CA VAL A 332 -9.31 12.97 11.13
C VAL A 332 -9.41 14.45 11.45
N ASN A 333 -9.04 14.80 12.67
CA ASN A 333 -8.84 16.17 13.11
C ASN A 333 -7.33 16.45 13.26
N PRO A 334 -6.69 17.08 12.27
CA PRO A 334 -5.27 17.40 12.35
C PRO A 334 -4.95 18.68 13.10
N THR A 335 -5.97 19.34 13.69
CA THR A 335 -5.84 20.65 14.36
C THR A 335 -5.83 20.52 15.88
N GLU A 336 -5.43 21.58 16.57
CA GLU A 336 -5.47 21.68 18.04
C GLU A 336 -6.85 22.11 18.57
N GLU A 337 -7.84 22.33 17.70
CA GLU A 337 -9.19 22.73 18.06
C GLU A 337 -10.14 21.51 18.10
N PRO A 338 -11.02 21.41 19.11
CA PRO A 338 -12.07 20.41 19.13
C PRO A 338 -13.21 20.77 18.18
N TYR A 339 -13.86 19.76 17.62
CA TYR A 339 -15.03 19.93 16.77
C TYR A 339 -16.23 19.10 17.26
N THR A 340 -17.42 19.51 16.89
CA THR A 340 -18.63 18.70 17.01
C THR A 340 -19.24 18.50 15.64
N LEU A 341 -19.37 17.24 15.22
CA LEU A 341 -20.07 16.84 14.01
C LEU A 341 -21.48 16.37 14.38
N ASN A 342 -22.50 17.03 13.82
CA ASN A 342 -23.88 16.58 13.90
C ASN A 342 -24.24 15.84 12.62
N ILE A 343 -24.22 14.52 12.69
CA ILE A 343 -24.40 13.62 11.55
C ILE A 343 -25.86 13.23 11.46
N ARG A 344 -26.50 13.59 10.37
CA ARG A 344 -27.89 13.29 10.09
C ARG A 344 -28.00 12.47 8.81
N GLY A 345 -28.89 11.51 8.79
CA GLY A 345 -29.15 10.69 7.61
C GLY A 345 -30.63 10.43 7.43
N ASP A 346 -30.99 9.94 6.24
CA ASP A 346 -32.32 9.50 5.90
C ASP A 346 -32.55 8.05 6.39
N TRP A 347 -32.58 7.88 7.71
CA TRP A 347 -32.85 6.62 8.41
C TRP A 347 -34.07 6.76 9.34
N LYS A 348 -34.76 5.65 9.56
CA LYS A 348 -35.98 5.63 10.45
C LYS A 348 -35.63 5.80 11.92
N GLY A 349 -34.41 5.46 12.30
CA GLY A 349 -33.90 5.59 13.66
C GLY A 349 -32.46 5.07 13.75
N ILE A 350 -31.89 5.25 14.91
CA ILE A 350 -30.52 4.79 15.25
C ILE A 350 -30.66 3.77 16.38
N SER A 351 -30.13 2.57 16.17
CA SER A 351 -30.10 1.49 17.18
C SER A 351 -28.80 1.43 17.99
N GLY A 352 -27.75 2.08 17.51
CA GLY A 352 -26.46 2.19 18.20
C GLY A 352 -25.50 3.10 17.47
N SER A 353 -24.52 3.61 18.21
CA SER A 353 -23.39 4.36 17.68
C SER A 353 -22.15 4.09 18.51
N ASP A 354 -21.04 3.74 17.86
CA ASP A 354 -19.77 3.49 18.51
C ASP A 354 -18.65 4.26 17.79
N TYR A 355 -17.81 4.94 18.56
CA TYR A 355 -16.66 5.69 18.05
C TYR A 355 -15.36 5.12 18.63
N GLU A 356 -14.51 4.62 17.76
CA GLU A 356 -13.17 4.13 18.06
C GLU A 356 -12.16 5.14 17.52
N TYR A 357 -11.22 5.59 18.37
CA TYR A 357 -10.32 6.66 17.96
C TYR A 357 -9.01 6.69 18.74
N TYR A 358 -8.03 7.34 18.15
CA TYR A 358 -6.76 7.69 18.76
C TYR A 358 -6.67 9.20 18.96
N ALA A 359 -6.29 9.64 20.12
CA ALA A 359 -6.05 11.04 20.50
C ALA A 359 -5.04 11.10 21.64
N PRO A 360 -3.74 11.02 21.35
CA PRO A 360 -2.70 11.00 22.40
C PRO A 360 -2.42 12.36 23.01
N GLY A 361 -3.01 13.44 22.50
CA GLY A 361 -2.93 14.80 23.05
C GLY A 361 -1.70 15.61 22.62
N SER A 362 -0.75 15.01 21.90
CA SER A 362 0.41 15.72 21.34
C SER A 362 0.91 15.05 20.07
N LEU A 363 1.40 15.86 19.13
CA LEU A 363 1.97 15.41 17.87
C LEU A 363 3.25 14.57 18.03
N THR A 364 3.95 14.71 19.15
CA THR A 364 5.26 14.07 19.37
C THR A 364 5.18 12.72 20.10
N VAL A 365 3.98 12.27 20.46
CA VAL A 365 3.80 10.96 21.08
C VAL A 365 4.07 9.87 20.06
N ALA A 366 4.88 8.88 20.45
CA ALA A 366 5.25 7.74 19.61
C ALA A 366 5.24 6.45 20.42
N ASN A 367 4.88 5.35 19.79
CA ASN A 367 5.11 4.01 20.35
C ASN A 367 6.59 3.66 20.26
N SER A 368 7.06 2.84 21.18
CA SER A 368 8.44 2.35 21.27
C SER A 368 8.49 0.94 21.86
N MET A 369 9.68 0.33 21.93
CA MET A 369 9.85 -0.95 22.63
C MET A 369 9.52 -0.86 24.11
N GLU A 370 9.80 0.28 24.74
CA GLU A 370 9.55 0.52 26.17
C GLU A 370 8.09 0.86 26.45
N ASN A 371 7.39 1.47 25.48
CA ASN A 371 5.99 1.84 25.60
C ASN A 371 5.25 1.63 24.27
N LYS A 372 4.77 0.42 24.06
CA LYS A 372 4.09 0.02 22.81
C LYS A 372 2.71 0.64 22.63
N ASN A 373 2.12 1.16 23.69
CA ASN A 373 0.78 1.72 23.74
C ASN A 373 0.76 3.19 24.18
N ALA A 374 1.80 3.94 23.88
CA ALA A 374 1.81 5.40 24.12
C ALA A 374 0.67 6.08 23.33
N VAL A 375 0.37 5.56 22.15
CA VAL A 375 -0.83 5.89 21.36
C VAL A 375 -1.85 4.77 21.58
N ALA A 376 -2.83 5.01 22.44
CA ALA A 376 -3.82 4.01 22.84
C ALA A 376 -5.18 4.26 22.16
N LEU A 377 -5.85 3.18 21.78
CA LEU A 377 -7.22 3.22 21.25
C LEU A 377 -8.20 3.58 22.37
N LYS A 378 -9.04 4.56 22.07
CA LYS A 378 -10.16 4.99 22.94
C LYS A 378 -11.49 4.63 22.29
N ARG A 379 -12.54 4.48 23.09
CA ARG A 379 -13.89 4.17 22.64
C ARG A 379 -14.92 4.90 23.46
N PHE A 380 -15.97 5.38 22.81
CA PHE A 380 -17.21 5.82 23.47
C PHE A 380 -18.38 5.74 22.50
N SER A 381 -19.61 5.75 23.04
CA SER A 381 -20.83 5.81 22.24
C SER A 381 -21.35 7.25 22.22
N PRO A 382 -21.34 7.93 21.06
CA PRO A 382 -21.85 9.28 20.91
C PRO A 382 -23.37 9.36 21.24
N GLU A 383 -23.80 10.53 21.74
CA GLU A 383 -25.22 10.79 21.94
C GLU A 383 -25.97 10.80 20.61
N SER A 384 -27.15 10.17 20.58
CA SER A 384 -28.04 10.17 19.43
C SER A 384 -29.45 10.55 19.83
N SER A 385 -30.09 11.46 19.09
CA SER A 385 -31.48 11.85 19.24
C SER A 385 -32.05 12.29 17.90
N ASP A 386 -33.35 12.03 17.68
CA ASP A 386 -34.10 12.50 16.51
C ASP A 386 -33.34 12.26 15.16
N ASN A 387 -32.77 11.07 14.99
CA ASN A 387 -32.00 10.71 13.79
C ASN A 387 -30.69 11.50 13.59
N VAL A 388 -30.16 12.11 14.65
CA VAL A 388 -28.86 12.82 14.65
C VAL A 388 -27.90 12.13 15.61
N VAL A 389 -26.66 11.88 15.17
CA VAL A 389 -25.55 11.51 16.03
C VAL A 389 -24.66 12.73 16.24
N SER A 390 -24.44 13.12 17.49
CA SER A 390 -23.56 14.22 17.87
C SER A 390 -22.20 13.68 18.29
N LEU A 391 -21.23 13.73 17.38
CA LEU A 391 -19.87 13.27 17.62
C LEU A 391 -18.96 14.42 18.05
N LYS A 392 -18.38 14.30 19.24
CA LYS A 392 -17.28 15.16 19.68
C LYS A 392 -15.97 14.60 19.14
N VAL A 393 -15.27 15.40 18.34
CA VAL A 393 -13.99 15.06 17.75
C VAL A 393 -12.89 15.81 18.52
N GLU A 394 -12.03 15.05 19.22
CA GLU A 394 -10.93 15.63 19.99
C GLU A 394 -9.90 16.31 19.06
N PRO A 395 -9.11 17.28 19.57
CA PRO A 395 -7.94 17.79 18.88
C PRO A 395 -6.95 16.67 18.54
N LEU A 396 -6.24 16.82 17.42
CA LEU A 396 -5.17 15.90 17.01
C LEU A 396 -5.60 14.43 17.09
N SER A 397 -6.76 14.10 16.50
CA SER A 397 -7.37 12.77 16.59
C SER A 397 -7.67 12.15 15.23
N ALA A 398 -7.70 10.82 15.19
CA ALA A 398 -8.15 10.03 14.06
C ALA A 398 -9.04 8.88 14.56
N GLY A 399 -10.21 8.70 13.97
CA GLY A 399 -11.15 7.69 14.44
C GLY A 399 -12.23 7.32 13.45
N VAL A 400 -12.97 6.27 13.79
CA VAL A 400 -14.07 5.72 12.99
C VAL A 400 -15.33 5.63 13.85
N LEU A 401 -16.38 6.29 13.39
CA LEU A 401 -17.71 6.18 13.94
C LEU A 401 -18.54 5.20 13.12
N THR A 402 -19.10 4.22 13.79
CA THR A 402 -20.10 3.31 13.23
C THR A 402 -21.49 3.68 13.76
N ILE A 403 -22.42 4.01 12.87
CA ILE A 403 -23.82 4.29 13.18
C ILE A 403 -24.64 3.12 12.69
N THR A 404 -25.30 2.40 13.60
CA THR A 404 -26.21 1.29 13.27
C THR A 404 -27.64 1.80 13.13
N LYS A 405 -28.22 1.63 11.94
CA LYS A 405 -29.58 2.09 11.62
C LYS A 405 -30.66 1.13 12.20
N SER A 406 -31.77 1.66 12.67
CA SER A 406 -33.00 0.89 12.92
C SER A 406 -33.76 0.68 11.62
N PHE A 407 -34.46 -0.46 11.47
CA PHE A 407 -35.28 -0.84 10.32
C PHE A 407 -36.78 -0.60 10.54
#